data_6c624c6b7463e6cead0a8ca2edfc9835
#
_entry.id   6c624c6b7463e6cead0a8ca2edfc9835
#
_cell.length_a   1.000
_cell.length_b   1.000
_cell.length_c   1.000
_cell.angle_alpha   90.00
_cell.angle_beta   90.00
_cell.angle_gamma   90.00
#
_symmetry.space_group_name_H-M   'P 1'
#
loop_
_entity.id
_entity.type
_entity.pdbx_description
1 polymer ?
#
loop_
_entity_poly.entity_id
_entity_poly.type
_entity_poly.pdbx_seq_one_letter_code
_entity_poly.pdbx_strand_id
1 'polypeptide(L)'
;MAGLDFNNASTEQNAGAGSPIPPESIVWVQLHIRYPEESQRGSDPAFTRARSGIEQINTELEVIQGKFKGKQIFHRFSVAGAVTPGQQKAVRISMAQLRALVEVHRGVTPDDASPKATEARKLNDVSELDGMKFPIRVACEKSTQVSKHDQSKYYVNNALEAVVTVTDPEWATVHKAPFEVITDNPIPEFSVTTPPVASWNSAPAQSGDAPSWGQPNAGPVPPTGGQPWGSGSDTVPF
;
A
#
# COMPACT_ATOMS: atom_id res chain seq x y z
N MET A 1 30.96 -29.00 21.82
CA MET A 1 29.97 -28.62 20.81
C MET A 1 28.60 -28.96 21.40
N ALA A 2 27.67 -27.98 21.54
CA ALA A 2 26.32 -28.26 21.97
C ALA A 2 25.55 -28.82 20.75
N GLY A 3 25.04 -30.05 20.85
CA GLY A 3 24.15 -30.62 19.85
C GLY A 3 22.78 -29.99 19.97
N LEU A 4 22.12 -29.66 18.85
CA LEU A 4 20.74 -29.22 18.79
C LEU A 4 19.86 -30.48 18.64
N ASP A 5 18.87 -30.63 19.53
CA ASP A 5 17.89 -31.70 19.49
C ASP A 5 16.60 -31.17 18.85
N PHE A 6 16.19 -31.71 17.72
CA PHE A 6 15.00 -31.34 16.97
C PHE A 6 13.82 -32.29 17.17
N ASN A 7 13.94 -33.29 18.07
CA ASN A 7 12.90 -34.29 18.24
C ASN A 7 11.55 -33.70 18.71
N ASN A 8 11.60 -32.54 19.40
CA ASN A 8 10.42 -31.80 19.84
C ASN A 8 10.17 -30.54 19.00
N ALA A 9 10.88 -30.35 17.90
CA ALA A 9 10.59 -29.25 17.00
C ALA A 9 9.23 -29.50 16.32
N SER A 10 8.39 -28.45 16.29
CA SER A 10 7.12 -28.49 15.55
C SER A 10 7.40 -28.81 14.08
N THR A 11 6.68 -29.82 13.55
CA THR A 11 6.67 -30.12 12.12
C THR A 11 5.86 -29.12 11.30
N GLU A 12 5.22 -28.14 11.98
CA GLU A 12 4.49 -27.06 11.33
C GLU A 12 5.47 -26.06 10.70
N GLN A 13 5.94 -26.40 9.52
CA GLN A 13 6.60 -25.44 8.64
C GLN A 13 5.50 -24.49 8.10
N ASN A 14 5.28 -23.35 8.76
CA ASN A 14 4.50 -22.21 8.24
C ASN A 14 3.32 -22.62 7.33
N ALA A 15 2.43 -23.48 7.80
CA ALA A 15 1.27 -23.94 7.02
C ALA A 15 0.31 -22.79 6.61
N GLY A 16 0.49 -21.60 7.17
CA GLY A 16 -0.25 -20.39 6.80
C GLY A 16 0.49 -19.38 5.90
N ALA A 17 1.80 -19.56 5.69
CA ALA A 17 2.61 -18.54 5.02
C ALA A 17 2.41 -18.46 3.49
N GLY A 18 1.81 -19.48 2.87
CA GLY A 18 1.72 -19.59 1.40
C GLY A 18 0.45 -19.01 0.78
N SER A 19 -0.71 -19.17 1.39
CA SER A 19 -1.98 -18.74 0.78
C SER A 19 -2.47 -17.42 1.35
N PRO A 20 -2.95 -16.47 0.53
CA PRO A 20 -3.62 -15.27 1.02
C PRO A 20 -4.83 -15.63 1.90
N ILE A 21 -5.18 -14.75 2.84
CA ILE A 21 -6.44 -14.82 3.56
C ILE A 21 -7.54 -14.46 2.55
N PRO A 22 -8.63 -15.21 2.46
CA PRO A 22 -9.73 -14.87 1.58
C PRO A 22 -10.26 -13.47 1.82
N PRO A 23 -10.66 -12.70 0.78
CA PRO A 23 -11.18 -11.36 0.95
C PRO A 23 -12.46 -11.36 1.80
N GLU A 24 -12.73 -10.24 2.47
CA GLU A 24 -13.84 -10.05 3.42
C GLU A 24 -13.76 -10.90 4.69
N SER A 25 -12.74 -11.75 4.83
CA SER A 25 -12.50 -12.45 6.09
C SER A 25 -12.18 -11.47 7.21
N ILE A 26 -12.60 -11.80 8.43
CA ILE A 26 -12.31 -10.99 9.62
C ILE A 26 -11.33 -11.76 10.51
N VAL A 27 -10.22 -11.12 10.83
CA VAL A 27 -9.16 -11.68 11.67
C VAL A 27 -8.75 -10.69 12.74
N TRP A 28 -8.34 -11.20 13.90
CA TRP A 28 -7.73 -10.37 14.95
C TRP A 28 -6.25 -10.18 14.66
N VAL A 29 -5.83 -8.94 14.73
CA VAL A 29 -4.44 -8.55 14.50
C VAL A 29 -3.86 -7.80 15.68
N GLN A 30 -2.54 -7.84 15.81
CA GLN A 30 -1.74 -6.94 16.63
C GLN A 30 -0.93 -6.04 15.70
N LEU A 31 -0.97 -4.75 15.99
CA LEU A 31 -0.23 -3.74 15.23
C LEU A 31 1.20 -3.64 15.74
N HIS A 32 2.16 -3.63 14.83
CA HIS A 32 3.56 -3.31 15.09
C HIS A 32 4.00 -2.16 14.19
N ILE A 33 4.60 -1.13 14.79
CA ILE A 33 5.14 0.01 14.05
C ILE A 33 6.48 -0.39 13.46
N ARG A 34 6.64 -0.16 12.16
CA ARG A 34 7.92 -0.30 11.46
C ARG A 34 8.60 1.05 11.37
N TYR A 35 9.48 1.31 12.32
CA TYR A 35 10.22 2.57 12.36
C TYR A 35 11.11 2.73 11.12
N PRO A 36 11.09 3.91 10.48
CA PRO A 36 11.94 4.18 9.33
C PRO A 36 13.40 4.36 9.73
N GLU A 37 14.30 4.14 8.75
CA GLU A 37 15.68 4.59 8.88
C GLU A 37 15.75 6.11 9.02
N GLU A 38 16.80 6.62 9.65
CA GLU A 38 16.96 8.04 9.97
C GLU A 38 16.81 8.96 8.75
N SER A 39 17.33 8.53 7.60
CA SER A 39 17.23 9.25 6.32
C SER A 39 15.81 9.38 5.75
N GLN A 40 14.88 8.55 6.24
CA GLN A 40 13.50 8.48 5.77
C GLN A 40 12.49 9.03 6.79
N ARG A 41 12.96 9.51 7.95
CA ARG A 41 12.10 10.03 9.01
C ARG A 41 11.35 11.29 8.58
N GLY A 42 10.08 11.35 8.99
CA GLY A 42 9.22 12.51 8.87
C GLY A 42 9.35 13.50 10.02
N SER A 43 8.26 14.16 10.36
CA SER A 43 8.17 15.09 11.50
C SER A 43 8.19 14.39 12.86
N ASP A 44 7.83 13.11 12.91
CA ASP A 44 7.87 12.23 14.08
C ASP A 44 8.81 11.04 13.79
N PRO A 45 9.50 10.47 14.80
CA PRO A 45 10.36 9.30 14.62
C PRO A 45 9.68 8.08 14.02
N ALA A 46 8.36 7.91 14.24
CA ALA A 46 7.57 6.82 13.68
C ALA A 46 7.07 7.11 12.25
N PHE A 47 7.22 8.33 11.76
CA PHE A 47 6.74 8.70 10.44
C PHE A 47 7.80 8.51 9.36
N THR A 48 7.40 7.86 8.29
CA THR A 48 8.18 7.78 7.05
C THR A 48 7.73 8.85 6.10
N ARG A 49 8.66 9.68 5.60
CA ARG A 49 8.36 10.67 4.57
C ARG A 49 8.52 10.06 3.18
N ALA A 50 7.40 9.95 2.46
CA ALA A 50 7.40 9.51 1.07
C ALA A 50 7.97 10.59 0.14
N ARG A 51 8.40 10.21 -1.07
CA ARG A 51 8.90 11.16 -2.09
C ARG A 51 7.88 12.23 -2.48
N SER A 52 6.59 11.94 -2.33
CA SER A 52 5.49 12.90 -2.57
C SER A 52 5.31 13.94 -1.44
N GLY A 53 6.12 13.88 -0.38
CA GLY A 53 6.00 14.73 0.80
C GLY A 53 5.00 14.24 1.85
N ILE A 54 4.19 13.24 1.53
CA ILE A 54 3.22 12.68 2.48
C ILE A 54 3.96 11.93 3.60
N GLU A 55 3.51 12.09 4.83
CA GLU A 55 4.03 11.35 5.99
C GLU A 55 3.11 10.17 6.32
N GLN A 56 3.72 9.03 6.59
CA GLN A 56 3.03 7.74 6.76
C GLN A 56 3.58 6.99 7.96
N ILE A 57 2.71 6.29 8.69
CA ILE A 57 3.09 5.27 9.65
C ILE A 57 3.09 3.93 8.90
N ASN A 58 4.27 3.33 8.77
CA ASN A 58 4.39 1.98 8.23
C ASN A 58 4.11 0.98 9.34
N THR A 59 3.19 0.06 9.12
CA THR A 59 2.79 -0.93 10.10
C THR A 59 2.82 -2.33 9.54
N GLU A 60 3.00 -3.27 10.46
CA GLU A 60 2.82 -4.69 10.26
C GLU A 60 1.69 -5.15 11.19
N LEU A 61 0.66 -5.73 10.63
CA LEU A 61 -0.48 -6.27 11.34
C LEU A 61 -0.29 -7.78 11.40
N GLU A 62 0.10 -8.30 12.55
CA GLU A 62 0.26 -9.73 12.76
C GLU A 62 -1.07 -10.36 13.16
N VAL A 63 -1.52 -11.38 12.44
CA VAL A 63 -2.71 -12.17 12.81
C VAL A 63 -2.39 -12.98 14.06
N ILE A 64 -3.09 -12.67 15.16
CA ILE A 64 -2.75 -13.22 16.48
C ILE A 64 -3.47 -14.53 16.83
N GLN A 65 -4.45 -14.95 16.03
CA GLN A 65 -5.24 -16.16 16.30
C GLN A 65 -5.83 -16.79 15.04
N GLY A 66 -6.37 -17.99 15.18
CA GLY A 66 -7.08 -18.71 14.14
C GLY A 66 -6.16 -19.38 13.11
N LYS A 67 -6.77 -19.76 11.97
CA LYS A 67 -6.12 -20.51 10.89
C LYS A 67 -4.90 -19.80 10.30
N PHE A 68 -4.93 -18.47 10.29
CA PHE A 68 -3.90 -17.64 9.69
C PHE A 68 -2.96 -17.00 10.72
N LYS A 69 -2.94 -17.48 11.96
CA LYS A 69 -2.06 -16.98 13.03
C LYS A 69 -0.60 -16.87 12.58
N GLY A 70 0.04 -15.76 12.92
CA GLY A 70 1.42 -15.42 12.54
C GLY A 70 1.57 -14.84 11.13
N LYS A 71 0.46 -14.73 10.37
CA LYS A 71 0.49 -14.07 9.07
C LYS A 71 0.58 -12.56 9.23
N GLN A 72 1.44 -11.94 8.43
CA GLN A 72 1.70 -10.51 8.44
C GLN A 72 0.98 -9.82 7.28
N ILE A 73 0.31 -8.71 7.59
CA ILE A 73 -0.35 -7.83 6.64
C ILE A 73 0.30 -6.45 6.77
N PHE A 74 0.95 -5.99 5.70
CA PHE A 74 1.61 -4.68 5.71
C PHE A 74 0.62 -3.59 5.32
N HIS A 75 0.55 -2.55 6.15
CA HIS A 75 -0.32 -1.39 5.89
C HIS A 75 0.41 -0.07 6.14
N ARG A 76 -0.04 1.00 5.47
CA ARG A 76 0.51 2.34 5.59
C ARG A 76 -0.61 3.33 5.88
N PHE A 77 -0.56 3.94 7.05
CA PHE A 77 -1.48 5.01 7.39
C PHE A 77 -0.87 6.35 6.98
N SER A 78 -1.52 7.06 6.05
CA SER A 78 -1.13 8.43 5.69
C SER A 78 -1.63 9.40 6.75
N VAL A 79 -0.73 10.19 7.37
CA VAL A 79 -1.10 11.01 8.54
C VAL A 79 -0.91 12.51 8.34
N ALA A 80 0.03 12.93 7.48
CA ALA A 80 0.33 14.35 7.26
C ALA A 80 0.94 14.61 5.88
N GLY A 81 1.25 15.88 5.57
CA GLY A 81 1.96 16.28 4.35
C GLY A 81 1.13 16.22 3.06
N ALA A 82 -0.21 16.12 3.16
CA ALA A 82 -1.09 16.02 2.00
C ALA A 82 -1.30 17.38 1.32
N VAL A 83 -0.90 17.50 0.05
CA VAL A 83 -1.04 18.73 -0.76
C VAL A 83 -2.08 18.60 -1.87
N THR A 84 -2.36 17.38 -2.37
CA THR A 84 -3.35 17.13 -3.42
C THR A 84 -4.67 16.61 -2.85
N PRO A 85 -5.82 16.80 -3.54
CA PRO A 85 -7.11 16.26 -3.10
C PRO A 85 -7.08 14.75 -2.86
N GLY A 86 -6.37 13.98 -3.71
CA GLY A 86 -6.19 12.54 -3.54
C GLY A 86 -5.43 12.18 -2.27
N GLN A 87 -4.34 12.90 -1.98
CA GLN A 87 -3.59 12.72 -0.74
C GLN A 87 -4.40 13.10 0.50
N GLN A 88 -5.16 14.19 0.45
CA GLN A 88 -6.06 14.60 1.53
C GLN A 88 -7.13 13.54 1.80
N LYS A 89 -7.67 12.91 0.74
CA LYS A 89 -8.59 11.78 0.89
C LYS A 89 -7.91 10.59 1.58
N ALA A 90 -6.69 10.24 1.18
CA ALA A 90 -5.92 9.15 1.78
C ALA A 90 -5.65 9.41 3.27
N VAL A 91 -5.21 10.61 3.65
CA VAL A 91 -5.02 11.00 5.06
C VAL A 91 -6.34 10.87 5.84
N ARG A 92 -7.44 11.37 5.30
CA ARG A 92 -8.75 11.29 5.97
C ARG A 92 -9.20 9.85 6.20
N ILE A 93 -9.02 8.95 5.22
CA ILE A 93 -9.32 7.53 5.36
C ILE A 93 -8.43 6.90 6.44
N SER A 94 -7.14 7.12 6.39
CA SER A 94 -6.18 6.58 7.37
C SER A 94 -6.47 7.07 8.78
N MET A 95 -6.80 8.37 8.94
CA MET A 95 -7.16 8.92 10.25
C MET A 95 -8.45 8.32 10.81
N ALA A 96 -9.43 8.02 9.94
CA ALA A 96 -10.64 7.32 10.34
C ALA A 96 -10.36 5.87 10.78
N GLN A 97 -9.49 5.16 10.07
CA GLN A 97 -9.05 3.81 10.45
C GLN A 97 -8.26 3.83 11.77
N LEU A 98 -7.32 4.77 11.95
CA LEU A 98 -6.57 4.94 13.21
C LEU A 98 -7.51 5.25 14.38
N ARG A 99 -8.50 6.12 14.19
CA ARG A 99 -9.51 6.38 15.20
C ARG A 99 -10.27 5.11 15.56
N ALA A 100 -10.76 4.37 14.58
CA ALA A 100 -11.52 3.14 14.80
C ALA A 100 -10.71 2.09 15.58
N LEU A 101 -9.44 1.86 15.23
CA LEU A 101 -8.60 0.89 15.95
C LEU A 101 -8.33 1.31 17.40
N VAL A 102 -8.13 2.62 17.68
CA VAL A 102 -7.95 3.13 19.04
C VAL A 102 -9.25 2.97 19.84
N GLU A 103 -10.40 3.29 19.25
CA GLU A 103 -11.72 3.13 19.88
C GLU A 103 -11.97 1.66 20.24
N VAL A 104 -11.75 0.75 19.30
CA VAL A 104 -11.92 -0.69 19.52
C VAL A 104 -10.97 -1.21 20.60
N HIS A 105 -9.67 -0.87 20.49
CA HIS A 105 -8.68 -1.31 21.48
C HIS A 105 -8.98 -0.81 22.90
N ARG A 106 -9.47 0.42 23.03
CA ARG A 106 -9.79 1.07 24.31
C ARG A 106 -11.23 0.86 24.77
N GLY A 107 -12.04 0.11 23.99
CA GLY A 107 -13.42 -0.21 24.32
C GLY A 107 -14.35 1.01 24.31
N VAL A 108 -14.09 1.98 23.44
CA VAL A 108 -14.90 3.18 23.23
C VAL A 108 -15.82 3.00 22.04
N THR A 109 -17.09 3.37 22.18
CA THR A 109 -18.01 3.35 21.03
C THR A 109 -17.86 4.61 20.17
N PRO A 110 -18.04 4.54 18.85
CA PRO A 110 -17.85 5.68 17.95
C PRO A 110 -18.71 6.90 18.31
N ASP A 111 -19.92 6.67 18.84
CA ASP A 111 -20.90 7.71 19.18
C ASP A 111 -20.76 8.27 20.61
N ASP A 112 -19.86 7.70 21.42
CA ASP A 112 -19.63 8.18 22.78
C ASP A 112 -18.86 9.50 22.76
N ALA A 113 -19.56 10.59 23.08
CA ALA A 113 -19.01 11.94 23.19
C ALA A 113 -18.62 12.33 24.62
N SER A 114 -18.61 11.39 25.57
CA SER A 114 -18.23 11.68 26.96
C SER A 114 -16.79 12.20 27.06
N PRO A 115 -16.47 12.99 28.10
CA PRO A 115 -15.10 13.44 28.33
C PRO A 115 -14.10 12.28 28.44
N LYS A 116 -14.53 11.16 29.03
CA LYS A 116 -13.73 9.95 29.16
C LYS A 116 -13.43 9.33 27.78
N ALA A 117 -14.42 9.22 26.90
CA ALA A 117 -14.25 8.71 25.56
C ALA A 117 -13.39 9.65 24.70
N THR A 118 -13.57 10.96 24.87
CA THR A 118 -12.75 11.97 24.19
C THR A 118 -11.27 11.84 24.60
N GLU A 119 -10.99 11.67 25.88
CA GLU A 119 -9.62 11.44 26.36
C GLU A 119 -9.06 10.10 25.88
N ALA A 120 -9.87 9.05 25.88
CA ALA A 120 -9.48 7.73 25.41
C ALA A 120 -9.16 7.69 23.91
N ARG A 121 -9.57 8.68 23.11
CA ARG A 121 -9.19 8.79 21.67
C ARG A 121 -7.88 9.51 21.46
N LYS A 122 -7.32 10.15 22.47
CA LYS A 122 -6.03 10.84 22.35
C LYS A 122 -4.88 9.87 22.51
N LEU A 123 -3.89 10.02 21.68
CA LEU A 123 -2.58 9.41 21.83
C LEU A 123 -1.61 10.50 22.25
N ASN A 124 -0.86 10.29 23.33
CA ASN A 124 0.20 11.21 23.73
C ASN A 124 1.43 11.04 22.84
N ASP A 125 1.62 9.81 22.36
CA ASP A 125 2.73 9.44 21.49
C ASP A 125 2.24 8.40 20.48
N VAL A 126 2.79 8.44 19.27
CA VAL A 126 2.44 7.50 18.19
C VAL A 126 2.83 6.07 18.56
N SER A 127 3.86 5.88 19.36
CA SER A 127 4.28 4.56 19.84
C SER A 127 3.22 3.83 20.66
N GLU A 128 2.21 4.53 21.20
CA GLU A 128 1.08 3.88 21.87
C GLU A 128 0.24 2.99 20.95
N LEU A 129 0.36 3.17 19.64
CA LEU A 129 -0.27 2.28 18.65
C LEU A 129 0.37 0.89 18.64
N ASP A 130 1.65 0.79 18.98
CA ASP A 130 2.37 -0.48 18.97
C ASP A 130 1.79 -1.46 19.99
N GLY A 131 1.54 -2.68 19.56
CA GLY A 131 0.92 -3.71 20.39
C GLY A 131 -0.61 -3.64 20.50
N MET A 132 -1.28 -2.64 19.92
CA MET A 132 -2.75 -2.59 19.91
C MET A 132 -3.34 -3.77 19.16
N LYS A 133 -4.44 -4.33 19.72
CA LYS A 133 -5.14 -5.51 19.18
C LYS A 133 -6.55 -5.13 18.79
N PHE A 134 -6.95 -5.52 17.58
CA PHE A 134 -8.27 -5.22 17.04
C PHE A 134 -8.63 -6.15 15.88
N PRO A 135 -9.91 -6.35 15.57
CA PRO A 135 -10.33 -7.12 14.42
C PRO A 135 -10.33 -6.26 13.15
N ILE A 136 -9.89 -6.86 12.06
CA ILE A 136 -9.90 -6.22 10.73
C ILE A 136 -10.64 -7.07 9.71
N ARG A 137 -11.26 -6.41 8.75
CA ARG A 137 -11.71 -7.01 7.49
C ARG A 137 -10.54 -6.97 6.51
N VAL A 138 -10.29 -8.10 5.86
CA VAL A 138 -9.15 -8.28 4.97
C VAL A 138 -9.58 -8.09 3.51
N ALA A 139 -8.86 -7.26 2.78
CA ALA A 139 -8.93 -7.21 1.32
C ALA A 139 -7.78 -8.00 0.68
N CYS A 140 -7.95 -8.30 -0.60
CA CYS A 140 -6.91 -8.86 -1.45
C CYS A 140 -6.52 -7.86 -2.53
N GLU A 141 -5.24 -7.51 -2.61
CA GLU A 141 -4.73 -6.54 -3.56
C GLU A 141 -3.67 -7.17 -4.47
N LYS A 142 -3.58 -6.63 -5.69
CA LYS A 142 -2.54 -6.99 -6.65
C LYS A 142 -1.17 -6.57 -6.13
N SER A 143 -0.23 -7.52 -6.03
CA SER A 143 1.17 -7.21 -5.77
C SER A 143 1.83 -6.52 -6.97
N THR A 144 2.91 -5.77 -6.71
CA THR A 144 3.79 -5.27 -7.78
C THR A 144 4.70 -6.36 -8.35
N GLN A 145 4.79 -7.51 -7.70
CA GLN A 145 5.65 -8.61 -8.10
C GLN A 145 4.87 -9.68 -8.85
N VAL A 146 5.44 -10.12 -9.97
CA VAL A 146 4.95 -11.27 -10.73
C VAL A 146 5.27 -12.56 -9.98
N SER A 147 4.34 -13.50 -10.01
CA SER A 147 4.51 -14.80 -9.36
C SER A 147 5.69 -15.57 -9.95
N LYS A 148 6.54 -16.12 -9.08
CA LYS A 148 7.66 -16.98 -9.51
C LYS A 148 7.19 -18.35 -10.02
N HIS A 149 5.99 -18.79 -9.61
CA HIS A 149 5.40 -20.07 -9.98
C HIS A 149 4.57 -19.99 -11.26
N ASP A 150 3.98 -18.82 -11.54
CA ASP A 150 3.19 -18.56 -12.73
C ASP A 150 3.44 -17.12 -13.19
N GLN A 151 4.34 -16.96 -14.17
CA GLN A 151 4.72 -15.64 -14.68
C GLN A 151 3.59 -14.91 -15.42
N SER A 152 2.46 -15.55 -15.66
CA SER A 152 1.25 -14.92 -16.20
C SER A 152 0.42 -14.21 -15.12
N LYS A 153 0.76 -14.35 -13.85
CA LYS A 153 0.00 -13.82 -12.71
C LYS A 153 0.87 -13.00 -11.77
N TYR A 154 0.25 -12.03 -11.12
CA TYR A 154 0.85 -11.31 -9.99
C TYR A 154 0.59 -12.06 -8.68
N TYR A 155 1.47 -11.87 -7.70
CA TYR A 155 1.15 -12.27 -6.33
C TYR A 155 -0.05 -11.47 -5.82
N VAL A 156 -0.78 -12.09 -4.89
CA VAL A 156 -1.88 -11.44 -4.16
C VAL A 156 -1.39 -11.12 -2.75
N ASN A 157 -1.51 -9.86 -2.36
CA ASN A 157 -1.22 -9.41 -1.01
C ASN A 157 -2.53 -9.23 -0.23
N ASN A 158 -2.50 -9.55 1.04
CA ASN A 158 -3.58 -9.12 1.93
C ASN A 158 -3.37 -7.67 2.34
N ALA A 159 -4.46 -6.93 2.46
CA ALA A 159 -4.48 -5.54 2.86
C ALA A 159 -5.57 -5.30 3.92
N LEU A 160 -5.42 -4.24 4.70
CA LEU A 160 -6.45 -3.75 5.61
C LEU A 160 -7.55 -3.06 4.78
N GLU A 161 -8.75 -3.64 4.76
CA GLU A 161 -9.94 -3.00 4.19
C GLU A 161 -10.57 -2.04 5.19
N ALA A 162 -10.95 -2.57 6.33
CA ALA A 162 -11.58 -1.80 7.40
C ALA A 162 -11.25 -2.39 8.77
N VAL A 163 -11.29 -1.56 9.81
CA VAL A 163 -11.33 -2.00 11.20
C VAL A 163 -12.78 -2.35 11.54
N VAL A 164 -13.02 -3.53 12.09
CA VAL A 164 -14.36 -3.96 12.51
C VAL A 164 -14.68 -3.34 13.86
N THR A 165 -15.76 -2.57 13.92
CA THR A 165 -16.18 -1.80 15.08
C THR A 165 -17.49 -2.34 15.66
N VAL A 166 -17.93 -1.77 16.79
CA VAL A 166 -19.20 -2.15 17.46
C VAL A 166 -20.43 -1.92 16.57
N THR A 167 -20.32 -1.12 15.53
CA THR A 167 -21.41 -0.83 14.59
C THR A 167 -21.50 -1.83 13.45
N ASP A 168 -20.47 -2.67 13.28
CA ASP A 168 -20.47 -3.70 12.25
C ASP A 168 -21.29 -4.91 12.68
N PRO A 169 -22.06 -5.53 11.76
CA PRO A 169 -22.91 -6.68 12.08
C PRO A 169 -22.14 -7.85 12.69
N GLU A 170 -20.92 -8.06 12.24
CA GLU A 170 -20.03 -9.16 12.64
C GLU A 170 -19.42 -8.96 14.02
N TRP A 171 -19.48 -7.73 14.59
CA TRP A 171 -18.89 -7.42 15.89
C TRP A 171 -19.33 -8.39 16.99
N ALA A 172 -20.63 -8.70 17.05
CA ALA A 172 -21.17 -9.60 18.06
C ALA A 172 -20.54 -11.01 18.00
N THR A 173 -20.08 -11.43 16.84
CA THR A 173 -19.41 -12.72 16.61
C THR A 173 -17.94 -12.64 17.00
N VAL A 174 -17.22 -11.63 16.51
CA VAL A 174 -15.75 -11.52 16.68
C VAL A 174 -15.32 -10.98 18.04
N HIS A 175 -16.24 -10.34 18.78
CA HIS A 175 -15.93 -9.77 20.10
C HIS A 175 -16.07 -10.77 21.26
N LYS A 176 -16.98 -11.77 21.18
CA LYS A 176 -17.30 -12.66 22.31
C LYS A 176 -16.29 -13.77 22.55
N ALA A 177 -15.47 -14.09 21.60
CA ALA A 177 -14.38 -15.04 21.71
C ALA A 177 -13.31 -14.69 20.71
N PRO A 178 -12.13 -15.28 20.78
CA PRO A 178 -11.10 -15.10 19.77
C PRO A 178 -11.54 -15.77 18.45
N PHE A 179 -12.64 -15.32 17.88
CA PHE A 179 -13.16 -15.87 16.62
C PHE A 179 -12.65 -15.08 15.42
N GLU A 180 -12.26 -15.82 14.42
CA GLU A 180 -12.11 -15.35 13.05
C GLU A 180 -13.38 -15.70 12.29
N VAL A 181 -13.75 -14.85 11.33
CA VAL A 181 -14.76 -15.17 10.31
C VAL A 181 -14.01 -15.34 9.01
N ILE A 182 -13.80 -16.57 8.60
CA ILE A 182 -13.14 -16.87 7.33
C ILE A 182 -14.22 -17.10 6.28
N THR A 183 -14.17 -16.34 5.21
CA THR A 183 -15.06 -16.49 4.06
C THR A 183 -14.53 -17.57 3.11
N ASP A 184 -15.44 -18.13 2.31
CA ASP A 184 -15.08 -18.99 1.18
C ASP A 184 -14.93 -18.20 -0.13
N ASN A 185 -14.82 -16.88 -0.04
CA ASN A 185 -14.66 -16.02 -1.19
C ASN A 185 -13.39 -16.38 -1.97
N PRO A 186 -13.47 -16.49 -3.29
CA PRO A 186 -12.32 -16.84 -4.11
C PRO A 186 -11.26 -15.74 -4.02
N ILE A 187 -10.01 -16.16 -3.91
CA ILE A 187 -8.88 -15.22 -3.98
C ILE A 187 -8.79 -14.68 -5.40
N PRO A 188 -8.80 -13.37 -5.60
CA PRO A 188 -8.76 -12.78 -6.93
C PRO A 188 -7.45 -13.12 -7.64
N GLU A 189 -7.54 -13.43 -8.93
CA GLU A 189 -6.39 -13.63 -9.79
C GLU A 189 -6.10 -12.35 -10.58
N PHE A 190 -4.87 -11.89 -10.55
CA PHE A 190 -4.41 -10.72 -11.30
C PHE A 190 -3.48 -11.16 -12.42
N SER A 191 -3.97 -11.17 -13.66
CA SER A 191 -3.18 -11.53 -14.84
C SER A 191 -2.19 -10.43 -15.22
N VAL A 192 -1.02 -10.85 -15.68
CA VAL A 192 -0.05 -9.97 -16.35
C VAL A 192 -0.57 -9.74 -17.76
N THR A 193 -1.21 -8.59 -18.00
CA THR A 193 -1.51 -8.14 -19.36
C THR A 193 -0.20 -7.73 -20.03
N THR A 194 0.41 -8.61 -20.79
CA THR A 194 1.38 -8.20 -21.80
C THR A 194 0.63 -7.30 -22.77
N PRO A 195 1.07 -6.05 -23.00
CA PRO A 195 0.52 -5.26 -24.08
C PRO A 195 0.69 -6.11 -25.36
N PRO A 196 -0.29 -6.13 -26.28
CA PRO A 196 -0.14 -6.86 -27.52
C PRO A 196 1.16 -6.39 -28.15
N VAL A 197 2.10 -7.32 -28.32
CA VAL A 197 3.32 -7.04 -29.08
C VAL A 197 2.83 -6.67 -30.46
N ALA A 198 2.92 -5.39 -30.80
CA ALA A 198 2.69 -4.97 -32.17
C ALA A 198 3.66 -5.78 -33.00
N SER A 199 3.13 -6.73 -33.75
CA SER A 199 3.92 -7.55 -34.67
C SER A 199 4.45 -6.61 -35.77
N TRP A 200 5.67 -6.16 -35.59
CA TRP A 200 6.38 -5.35 -36.60
C TRP A 200 6.70 -6.16 -37.85
N ASN A 201 6.28 -7.44 -37.93
CA ASN A 201 6.53 -8.35 -39.05
C ASN A 201 5.35 -8.50 -40.03
N SER A 202 4.35 -7.64 -39.98
CA SER A 202 3.44 -7.50 -41.12
C SER A 202 4.09 -6.57 -42.12
N ALA A 203 4.98 -7.11 -42.95
CA ALA A 203 5.37 -6.42 -44.17
C ALA A 203 4.09 -6.08 -44.95
N PRO A 204 3.84 -4.82 -45.33
CA PRO A 204 2.70 -4.51 -46.16
C PRO A 204 2.88 -5.25 -47.49
N ALA A 205 1.87 -6.03 -47.89
CA ALA A 205 1.79 -6.61 -49.19
C ALA A 205 1.98 -5.45 -50.20
N GLN A 206 3.02 -5.54 -51.01
CA GLN A 206 3.22 -4.66 -52.15
C GLN A 206 2.06 -4.89 -53.14
N SER A 207 1.02 -4.09 -53.05
CA SER A 207 0.14 -3.85 -54.20
C SER A 207 0.78 -2.72 -54.99
N GLY A 208 1.19 -3.06 -56.23
CA GLY A 208 1.74 -2.08 -57.16
C GLY A 208 0.78 -0.94 -57.43
N ASP A 209 1.35 0.23 -57.38
CA ASP A 209 1.14 1.42 -58.21
C ASP A 209 1.79 2.58 -57.45
N ALA A 210 3.06 2.86 -57.78
CA ALA A 210 3.75 4.02 -57.24
C ALA A 210 3.33 5.26 -58.03
N PRO A 211 2.71 6.29 -57.44
CA PRO A 211 2.60 7.58 -58.07
C PRO A 211 3.98 8.25 -58.08
N SER A 212 4.43 8.59 -59.29
CA SER A 212 5.63 9.38 -59.55
C SER A 212 5.49 10.77 -58.94
N TRP A 213 6.22 11.02 -57.85
CA TRP A 213 6.38 12.37 -57.30
C TRP A 213 7.57 13.04 -57.98
N GLY A 214 7.25 14.11 -58.74
CA GLY A 214 8.21 14.95 -59.44
C GLY A 214 9.25 15.54 -58.47
N GLN A 215 10.48 15.70 -58.98
CA GLN A 215 11.60 16.35 -58.31
C GLN A 215 11.24 17.76 -57.80
N PRO A 216 11.56 18.12 -56.56
CA PRO A 216 11.46 19.51 -56.15
C PRO A 216 12.61 20.34 -56.73
N ASN A 217 12.22 21.38 -57.41
CA ASN A 217 13.07 22.44 -57.93
C ASN A 217 13.90 23.12 -56.84
N ALA A 218 15.19 23.27 -57.10
CA ALA A 218 16.12 23.97 -56.21
C ALA A 218 15.75 25.45 -56.11
N GLY A 219 15.26 25.91 -55.00
CA GLY A 219 15.10 27.33 -54.67
C GLY A 219 16.33 27.89 -53.91
N PRO A 220 16.59 29.21 -53.99
CA PRO A 220 17.85 29.81 -53.62
C PRO A 220 18.10 29.85 -52.10
N VAL A 221 19.38 29.66 -51.78
CA VAL A 221 19.96 29.72 -50.43
C VAL A 221 19.88 31.14 -49.85
N PRO A 222 19.34 31.39 -48.63
CA PRO A 222 19.46 32.67 -47.98
C PRO A 222 20.83 32.88 -47.32
N PRO A 223 21.34 34.15 -47.23
CA PRO A 223 22.70 34.45 -46.80
C PRO A 223 22.87 34.28 -45.27
N THR A 224 24.03 33.74 -44.89
CA THR A 224 24.61 33.74 -43.55
C THR A 224 24.86 35.18 -43.04
N GLY A 225 24.13 35.57 -42.02
CA GLY A 225 24.39 36.78 -41.24
C GLY A 225 24.61 36.44 -39.79
N GLY A 226 25.87 36.48 -39.34
CA GLY A 226 26.23 36.35 -37.94
C GLY A 226 25.92 37.58 -37.13
N GLN A 227 25.54 37.41 -35.91
CA GLN A 227 25.73 38.40 -34.86
C GLN A 227 26.09 37.76 -33.50
N PRO A 228 27.04 38.30 -32.75
CA PRO A 228 27.51 37.73 -31.51
C PRO A 228 26.63 38.16 -30.34
N TRP A 229 26.44 37.26 -29.40
CA TRP A 229 25.77 37.53 -28.12
C TRP A 229 26.68 38.34 -27.20
N GLY A 230 26.22 39.52 -26.86
CA GLY A 230 26.85 40.38 -25.88
C GLY A 230 26.64 39.91 -24.46
N SER A 231 27.71 39.89 -23.69
CA SER A 231 27.76 39.76 -22.24
C SER A 231 27.08 40.96 -21.58
N GLY A 232 26.03 40.72 -20.81
CA GLY A 232 25.41 41.70 -19.91
C GLY A 232 25.50 41.19 -18.48
N SER A 233 26.48 41.71 -17.74
CA SER A 233 26.55 41.67 -16.29
C SER A 233 25.52 42.64 -15.74
N ASP A 234 24.57 42.19 -14.92
CA ASP A 234 23.79 43.06 -14.05
C ASP A 234 23.81 42.55 -12.62
N THR A 235 24.41 43.37 -11.82
CA THR A 235 24.57 43.47 -10.39
C THR A 235 23.21 43.58 -9.71
N VAL A 236 22.94 42.76 -8.71
CA VAL A 236 21.81 42.92 -7.80
C VAL A 236 22.30 43.61 -6.53
N PRO A 237 21.72 44.72 -6.06
CA PRO A 237 21.93 45.23 -4.73
C PRO A 237 20.79 44.80 -3.78
N PHE A 238 21.21 44.39 -2.57
CA PHE A 238 20.52 44.25 -1.28
C PHE A 238 19.34 43.29 -1.13
#